data_408a929eca007c78d6952f0d9dba028a
#
_entry.id   408a929eca007c78d6952f0d9dba028a
#
_cell.length_a   1.000
_cell.length_b   1.000
_cell.length_c   1.000
_cell.angle_alpha   90.00
_cell.angle_beta   90.00
_cell.angle_gamma   90.00
#
_symmetry.space_group_name_H-M   'P 1'
#
loop_
_entity.id
_entity.type
_entity.pdbx_description
1 polymer ?
#
loop_
_entity_poly.entity_id
_entity_poly.type
_entity_poly.pdbx_seq_one_letter_code
_entity_poly.pdbx_strand_id
1 'polypeptide(L)'
;MISLRRTARNILIVGSSHISVWVATFAFTVVQARYLDPSRFGQLALALAYAAFLLIFVDFGTSTLVSRTVAQRRDEQRSVIAATLLIRSVLWLVALPFLLLVSLVLGYDADLVRAILVLAIATLFVSWGGAVTAYLLGREEFLLPSLSMSAYRIVAAIVGIAILVLVPTPSLYLIACAFLIGAMVSAGLLFYALRGQTAIAWQIEPRRAVALLRSALPIGAYLVVGTFYFNVDLVMLEGMAPAENVGWYAAAYRLFKNATLVEAIVVARVLYPVFSRMSLGPQEELRVVIAKAMSFLAILGAAVVLLFVLCADGIVGILYSTDAYAPTANALRLLAPGLFFLYLNSVVCNALFALGYEKRLLVMAAVFAVLNVSANLLAIPRFMEDGAAAVTTLTEVGLLLWLTRLAPRDLLTGETARTVAKAGAAAVIAGVMVVLSGANTLLAMVPLALLAYGVAIVALRTIGPADLASIADLFGAGRPRRPATVPLGQPVHEEIAKSS
;
A
#
# COMPACT_ATOMS: atom_id res chain seq x y z
N MET A 1 0.93 7.10 31.53
CA MET A 1 1.11 5.66 31.25
C MET A 1 -0.04 5.18 30.37
N ILE A 2 0.22 4.89 29.09
CA ILE A 2 -0.77 4.27 28.19
C ILE A 2 -0.93 2.83 28.68
N SER A 3 -2.15 2.43 29.07
CA SER A 3 -2.34 1.06 29.57
C SER A 3 -2.13 0.08 28.43
N LEU A 4 -1.30 -0.94 28.63
CA LEU A 4 -1.06 -2.05 27.67
C LEU A 4 -2.37 -2.62 27.11
N ARG A 5 -3.43 -2.68 27.93
CA ARG A 5 -4.79 -3.10 27.51
C ARG A 5 -5.40 -2.15 26.46
N ARG A 6 -5.22 -0.83 26.58
CA ARG A 6 -5.75 0.14 25.60
C ARG A 6 -5.01 0.01 24.27
N THR A 7 -3.69 -0.14 24.31
CA THR A 7 -2.86 -0.35 23.11
C THR A 7 -3.24 -1.65 22.41
N ALA A 8 -3.34 -2.78 23.13
CA ALA A 8 -3.73 -4.06 22.56
C ALA A 8 -5.13 -4.01 21.93
N ARG A 9 -6.11 -3.38 22.59
CA ARG A 9 -7.45 -3.17 22.03
C ARG A 9 -7.43 -2.36 20.75
N ASN A 10 -6.66 -1.29 20.71
CA ASN A 10 -6.54 -0.44 19.49
C ASN A 10 -5.91 -1.22 18.34
N ILE A 11 -4.89 -2.03 18.59
CA ILE A 11 -4.27 -2.92 17.58
C ILE A 11 -5.30 -3.92 17.04
N LEU A 12 -6.11 -4.54 17.90
CA LEU A 12 -7.15 -5.49 17.48
C LEU A 12 -8.22 -4.80 16.64
N ILE A 13 -8.69 -3.61 17.02
CA ILE A 13 -9.69 -2.83 16.29
C ILE A 13 -9.17 -2.48 14.89
N VAL A 14 -7.96 -1.93 14.81
CA VAL A 14 -7.35 -1.55 13.52
C VAL A 14 -7.09 -2.79 12.66
N GLY A 15 -6.56 -3.88 13.25
CA GLY A 15 -6.28 -5.11 12.54
C GLY A 15 -7.53 -5.78 11.97
N SER A 16 -8.59 -5.94 12.78
CA SER A 16 -9.86 -6.52 12.32
C SER A 16 -10.53 -5.68 11.23
N SER A 17 -10.47 -4.35 11.35
CA SER A 17 -10.95 -3.43 10.32
C SER A 17 -10.22 -3.63 8.99
N HIS A 18 -8.89 -3.74 9.00
CA HIS A 18 -8.12 -3.98 7.77
C HIS A 18 -8.45 -5.33 7.12
N ILE A 19 -8.66 -6.38 7.91
CA ILE A 19 -9.06 -7.69 7.40
C ILE A 19 -10.45 -7.59 6.74
N SER A 20 -11.42 -6.95 7.39
CA SER A 20 -12.77 -6.80 6.82
C SER A 20 -12.78 -5.95 5.55
N VAL A 21 -11.99 -4.88 5.50
CA VAL A 21 -11.79 -4.06 4.29
C VAL A 21 -11.18 -4.88 3.16
N TRP A 22 -10.17 -5.68 3.47
CA TRP A 22 -9.50 -6.52 2.48
C TRP A 22 -10.46 -7.58 1.91
N VAL A 23 -11.18 -8.29 2.78
CA VAL A 23 -12.16 -9.33 2.37
C VAL A 23 -13.26 -8.70 1.49
N ALA A 24 -13.84 -7.57 1.92
CA ALA A 24 -14.90 -6.90 1.17
C ALA A 24 -14.40 -6.41 -0.20
N THR A 25 -13.21 -5.79 -0.24
CA THR A 25 -12.61 -5.29 -1.49
C THR A 25 -12.26 -6.45 -2.42
N PHE A 26 -11.69 -7.53 -1.91
CA PHE A 26 -11.31 -8.69 -2.70
C PHE A 26 -12.55 -9.39 -3.28
N ALA A 27 -13.57 -9.68 -2.45
CA ALA A 27 -14.82 -10.28 -2.89
C ALA A 27 -15.50 -9.44 -3.98
N PHE A 28 -15.57 -8.12 -3.79
CA PHE A 28 -16.15 -7.22 -4.79
C PHE A 28 -15.35 -7.22 -6.10
N THR A 29 -14.02 -7.25 -6.02
CA THR A 29 -13.16 -7.35 -7.20
C THR A 29 -13.37 -8.63 -8.00
N VAL A 30 -13.48 -9.77 -7.30
CA VAL A 30 -13.74 -11.07 -7.94
C VAL A 30 -15.09 -11.05 -8.64
N VAL A 31 -16.14 -10.53 -8.00
CA VAL A 31 -17.47 -10.42 -8.60
C VAL A 31 -17.44 -9.47 -9.81
N GLN A 32 -16.77 -8.31 -9.70
CA GLN A 32 -16.60 -7.39 -10.84
C GLN A 32 -16.00 -8.12 -12.06
N ALA A 33 -14.92 -8.87 -11.88
CA ALA A 33 -14.26 -9.55 -12.99
C ALA A 33 -15.06 -10.72 -13.58
N ARG A 34 -15.98 -11.31 -12.78
CA ARG A 34 -16.89 -12.38 -13.27
C ARG A 34 -18.07 -11.87 -14.06
N TYR A 35 -18.54 -10.65 -13.79
CA TYR A 35 -19.71 -10.07 -14.42
C TYR A 35 -19.38 -9.01 -15.49
N LEU A 36 -18.16 -8.47 -15.46
CA LEU A 36 -17.67 -7.55 -16.47
C LEU A 36 -16.70 -8.28 -17.42
N ASP A 37 -16.79 -7.98 -18.70
CA ASP A 37 -15.74 -8.35 -19.65
C ASP A 37 -14.45 -7.56 -19.36
N PRO A 38 -13.29 -8.00 -19.90
CA PRO A 38 -12.01 -7.33 -19.64
C PRO A 38 -12.02 -5.84 -19.98
N SER A 39 -12.66 -5.43 -21.08
CA SER A 39 -12.72 -4.03 -21.50
C SER A 39 -13.43 -3.17 -20.44
N ARG A 40 -14.64 -3.56 -20.00
CA ARG A 40 -15.40 -2.83 -18.97
C ARG A 40 -14.72 -2.85 -17.60
N PHE A 41 -14.08 -3.97 -17.28
CA PHE A 41 -13.28 -4.05 -16.04
C PHE A 41 -12.09 -3.10 -16.09
N GLY A 42 -11.40 -2.98 -17.23
CA GLY A 42 -10.33 -2.03 -17.48
C GLY A 42 -10.80 -0.58 -17.36
N GLN A 43 -11.91 -0.25 -18.00
CA GLN A 43 -12.53 1.09 -17.91
C GLN A 43 -12.90 1.45 -16.46
N LEU A 44 -13.45 0.52 -15.69
CA LEU A 44 -13.72 0.75 -14.25
C LEU A 44 -12.43 0.95 -13.46
N ALA A 45 -11.39 0.18 -13.75
CA ALA A 45 -10.09 0.34 -13.11
C ALA A 45 -9.45 1.69 -13.45
N LEU A 46 -9.56 2.14 -14.69
CA LEU A 46 -9.14 3.46 -15.14
C LEU A 46 -9.90 4.58 -14.40
N ALA A 47 -11.23 4.49 -14.30
CA ALA A 47 -12.03 5.46 -13.55
C ALA A 47 -11.62 5.53 -12.06
N LEU A 48 -11.30 4.39 -11.45
CA LEU A 48 -10.77 4.33 -10.08
C LEU A 48 -9.35 4.91 -9.98
N ALA A 49 -8.50 4.79 -11.00
CA ALA A 49 -7.19 5.43 -11.04
C ALA A 49 -7.32 6.97 -11.10
N TYR A 50 -8.23 7.50 -11.91
CA TYR A 50 -8.54 8.94 -11.92
C TYR A 50 -9.08 9.43 -10.57
N ALA A 51 -9.94 8.63 -9.92
CA ALA A 51 -10.41 8.93 -8.57
C ALA A 51 -9.25 8.95 -7.54
N ALA A 52 -8.27 8.07 -7.68
CA ALA A 52 -7.09 8.05 -6.82
C ALA A 52 -6.20 9.29 -7.04
N PHE A 53 -5.99 9.72 -8.29
CA PHE A 53 -5.28 10.97 -8.60
C PHE A 53 -6.01 12.19 -8.02
N LEU A 54 -7.33 12.26 -8.20
CA LEU A 54 -8.12 13.35 -7.63
C LEU A 54 -8.04 13.36 -6.11
N LEU A 55 -8.17 12.19 -5.47
CA LEU A 55 -8.13 12.07 -4.00
C LEU A 55 -6.80 12.54 -3.44
N ILE A 56 -5.67 12.11 -4.01
CA ILE A 56 -4.35 12.51 -3.50
C ILE A 56 -4.07 13.99 -3.74
N PHE A 57 -4.53 14.54 -4.86
CA PHE A 57 -4.45 15.97 -5.15
C PHE A 57 -5.28 16.80 -4.15
N VAL A 58 -6.47 16.34 -3.80
CA VAL A 58 -7.37 17.00 -2.83
C VAL A 58 -6.83 16.85 -1.41
N ASP A 59 -6.33 15.69 -1.01
CA ASP A 59 -5.71 15.48 0.31
C ASP A 59 -4.41 16.28 0.45
N PHE A 60 -3.58 16.28 -0.56
CA PHE A 60 -2.30 16.97 -0.68
C PHE A 60 -1.46 16.98 0.61
N GLY A 61 -1.43 15.85 1.33
CA GLY A 61 -0.69 15.69 2.58
C GLY A 61 -1.29 16.35 3.81
N THR A 62 -2.46 16.99 3.68
CA THR A 62 -3.15 17.67 4.81
C THR A 62 -3.54 16.70 5.91
N SER A 63 -3.87 15.43 5.61
CA SER A 63 -4.15 14.39 6.62
C SER A 63 -3.00 14.24 7.61
N THR A 64 -1.76 14.17 7.15
CA THR A 64 -0.57 14.00 8.00
C THR A 64 -0.38 15.22 8.90
N LEU A 65 -0.56 16.44 8.36
CA LEU A 65 -0.44 17.66 9.13
C LEU A 65 -1.53 17.81 10.18
N VAL A 66 -2.80 17.53 9.82
CA VAL A 66 -3.93 17.59 10.76
C VAL A 66 -3.66 16.66 11.94
N SER A 67 -3.32 15.39 11.68
CA SER A 67 -3.04 14.41 12.73
C SER A 67 -1.89 14.88 13.65
N ARG A 68 -0.81 15.42 13.07
CA ARG A 68 0.33 15.97 13.83
C ARG A 68 -0.05 17.20 14.67
N THR A 69 -0.78 18.17 14.06
CA THR A 69 -1.17 19.41 14.75
C THR A 69 -2.11 19.11 15.90
N VAL A 70 -3.10 18.23 15.70
CA VAL A 70 -4.05 17.80 16.73
C VAL A 70 -3.36 17.09 17.89
N ALA A 71 -2.35 16.27 17.60
CA ALA A 71 -1.56 15.57 18.62
C ALA A 71 -0.70 16.54 19.45
N GLN A 72 -0.18 17.61 18.84
CA GLN A 72 0.78 18.52 19.48
C GLN A 72 0.12 19.76 20.11
N ARG A 73 -1.01 20.27 19.54
CA ARG A 73 -1.58 21.58 19.93
C ARG A 73 -3.09 21.44 20.15
N ARG A 74 -3.50 21.32 21.41
CA ARG A 74 -4.91 21.17 21.78
C ARG A 74 -5.78 22.40 21.43
N ASP A 75 -5.22 23.59 21.44
CA ASP A 75 -5.96 24.86 21.24
C ASP A 75 -6.32 25.10 19.76
N GLU A 76 -5.57 24.54 18.83
CA GLU A 76 -5.78 24.72 17.38
C GLU A 76 -6.71 23.66 16.75
N GLN A 77 -7.14 22.66 17.51
CA GLN A 77 -7.87 21.49 17.00
C GLN A 77 -9.15 21.85 16.23
N ARG A 78 -9.90 22.87 16.68
CA ARG A 78 -11.20 23.24 16.10
C ARG A 78 -11.07 23.97 14.77
N SER A 79 -10.08 24.85 14.64
CA SER A 79 -9.86 25.66 13.44
C SER A 79 -9.19 24.87 12.31
N VAL A 80 -8.36 23.87 12.66
CA VAL A 80 -7.64 23.03 11.69
C VAL A 80 -8.58 22.18 10.86
N ILE A 81 -9.63 21.57 11.46
CA ILE A 81 -10.62 20.78 10.70
C ILE A 81 -11.34 21.66 9.67
N ALA A 82 -11.90 22.81 10.09
CA ALA A 82 -12.65 23.67 9.20
C ALA A 82 -11.77 24.19 8.04
N ALA A 83 -10.54 24.60 8.34
CA ALA A 83 -9.57 25.00 7.32
C ALA A 83 -9.26 23.85 6.34
N THR A 84 -9.09 22.64 6.84
CA THR A 84 -8.80 21.46 6.02
C THR A 84 -9.98 21.11 5.09
N LEU A 85 -11.21 21.12 5.61
CA LEU A 85 -12.41 20.88 4.80
C LEU A 85 -12.55 21.94 3.68
N LEU A 86 -12.29 23.22 4.00
CA LEU A 86 -12.29 24.27 2.97
C LEU A 86 -11.22 24.04 1.90
N ILE A 87 -9.96 23.80 2.32
CA ILE A 87 -8.86 23.54 1.37
C ILE A 87 -9.23 22.41 0.42
N ARG A 88 -9.69 21.28 0.97
CA ARG A 88 -10.07 20.11 0.19
C ARG A 88 -11.23 20.38 -0.76
N SER A 89 -12.24 21.13 -0.33
CA SER A 89 -13.34 21.51 -1.18
C SER A 89 -12.88 22.41 -2.33
N VAL A 90 -12.01 23.39 -2.06
CA VAL A 90 -11.44 24.27 -3.10
C VAL A 90 -10.57 23.48 -4.07
N LEU A 91 -9.66 22.63 -3.57
CA LEU A 91 -8.81 21.80 -4.44
C LEU A 91 -9.65 20.84 -5.30
N TRP A 92 -10.71 20.28 -4.76
CA TRP A 92 -11.64 19.43 -5.50
C TRP A 92 -12.37 20.22 -6.59
N LEU A 93 -12.89 21.41 -6.28
CA LEU A 93 -13.55 22.29 -7.25
C LEU A 93 -12.64 22.74 -8.40
N VAL A 94 -11.35 22.91 -8.12
CA VAL A 94 -10.34 23.25 -9.14
C VAL A 94 -9.96 22.03 -9.97
N ALA A 95 -9.79 20.87 -9.33
CA ALA A 95 -9.33 19.66 -10.02
C ALA A 95 -10.43 18.98 -10.85
N LEU A 96 -11.70 19.05 -10.43
CA LEU A 96 -12.82 18.41 -11.12
C LEU A 96 -12.98 18.86 -12.58
N PRO A 97 -13.04 20.18 -12.92
CA PRO A 97 -13.12 20.63 -14.30
C PRO A 97 -11.95 20.19 -15.15
N PHE A 98 -10.73 20.16 -14.58
CA PHE A 98 -9.55 19.68 -15.26
C PHE A 98 -9.66 18.18 -15.58
N LEU A 99 -10.10 17.37 -14.61
CA LEU A 99 -10.32 15.94 -14.80
C LEU A 99 -11.36 15.66 -15.90
N LEU A 100 -12.48 16.39 -15.89
CA LEU A 100 -13.52 16.26 -16.92
C LEU A 100 -13.00 16.71 -18.30
N LEU A 101 -12.26 17.80 -18.36
CA LEU A 101 -11.65 18.27 -19.61
C LEU A 101 -10.70 17.21 -20.19
N VAL A 102 -9.83 16.61 -19.38
CA VAL A 102 -8.94 15.52 -19.81
C VAL A 102 -9.75 14.34 -20.35
N SER A 103 -10.83 13.94 -19.66
CA SER A 103 -11.68 12.83 -20.09
C SER A 103 -12.36 13.09 -21.44
N LEU A 104 -12.77 14.35 -21.70
CA LEU A 104 -13.37 14.75 -22.97
C LEU A 104 -12.34 14.85 -24.09
N VAL A 105 -11.16 15.38 -23.82
CA VAL A 105 -10.06 15.52 -24.80
C VAL A 105 -9.55 14.15 -25.23
N LEU A 106 -9.51 13.17 -24.31
CA LEU A 106 -9.13 11.79 -24.61
C LEU A 106 -10.22 11.00 -25.34
N GLY A 107 -11.42 11.59 -25.53
CA GLY A 107 -12.50 10.98 -26.30
C GLY A 107 -13.17 9.78 -25.61
N TYR A 108 -13.17 9.73 -24.29
CA TYR A 108 -13.82 8.65 -23.55
C TYR A 108 -15.32 8.60 -23.80
N ASP A 109 -15.88 7.40 -23.80
CA ASP A 109 -17.32 7.22 -23.97
C ASP A 109 -18.12 7.83 -22.80
N ALA A 110 -19.42 8.08 -23.05
CA ALA A 110 -20.28 8.76 -22.09
C ALA A 110 -20.50 7.95 -20.79
N ASP A 111 -20.44 6.62 -20.82
CA ASP A 111 -20.60 5.77 -19.64
C ASP A 111 -19.37 5.89 -18.73
N LEU A 112 -18.17 5.84 -19.32
CA LEU A 112 -16.91 6.04 -18.58
C LEU A 112 -16.81 7.45 -17.99
N VAL A 113 -17.16 8.50 -18.76
CA VAL A 113 -17.15 9.90 -18.26
C VAL A 113 -18.12 10.07 -17.08
N ARG A 114 -19.33 9.47 -17.16
CA ARG A 114 -20.29 9.48 -16.04
C ARG A 114 -19.74 8.72 -14.83
N ALA A 115 -19.09 7.58 -15.03
CA ALA A 115 -18.47 6.82 -13.96
C ALA A 115 -17.35 7.62 -13.28
N ILE A 116 -16.48 8.29 -14.05
CA ILE A 116 -15.44 9.19 -13.54
C ILE A 116 -16.06 10.33 -12.71
N LEU A 117 -17.15 10.95 -13.19
CA LEU A 117 -17.86 12.02 -12.48
C LEU A 117 -18.43 11.52 -11.14
N VAL A 118 -19.11 10.37 -11.13
CA VAL A 118 -19.68 9.78 -9.90
C VAL A 118 -18.57 9.46 -8.91
N LEU A 119 -17.46 8.87 -9.35
CA LEU A 119 -16.30 8.60 -8.51
C LEU A 119 -15.62 9.88 -8.03
N ALA A 120 -15.57 10.93 -8.85
CA ALA A 120 -15.07 12.24 -8.43
C ALA A 120 -15.92 12.84 -7.30
N ILE A 121 -17.24 12.69 -7.37
CA ILE A 121 -18.15 13.07 -6.26
C ILE A 121 -17.87 12.22 -5.02
N ALA A 122 -17.68 10.91 -5.19
CA ALA A 122 -17.33 10.01 -4.09
C ALA A 122 -16.02 10.44 -3.41
N THR A 123 -15.00 10.89 -4.18
CA THR A 123 -13.72 11.34 -3.61
C THR A 123 -13.87 12.57 -2.73
N LEU A 124 -14.86 13.44 -2.96
CA LEU A 124 -15.13 14.57 -2.07
C LEU A 124 -15.53 14.08 -0.67
N PHE A 125 -16.48 13.14 -0.59
CA PHE A 125 -16.91 12.53 0.68
C PHE A 125 -15.78 11.76 1.36
N VAL A 126 -15.00 10.97 0.60
CA VAL A 126 -13.83 10.26 1.12
C VAL A 126 -12.79 11.24 1.66
N SER A 127 -12.55 12.33 0.96
CA SER A 127 -11.60 13.38 1.37
C SER A 127 -12.05 14.09 2.65
N TRP A 128 -13.33 14.48 2.75
CA TRP A 128 -13.88 15.07 3.97
C TRP A 128 -13.80 14.09 5.16
N GLY A 129 -14.21 12.82 4.94
CA GLY A 129 -14.06 11.77 5.93
C GLY A 129 -12.60 11.56 6.36
N GLY A 130 -11.67 11.66 5.40
CA GLY A 130 -10.23 11.60 5.65
C GLY A 130 -9.72 12.72 6.58
N ALA A 131 -10.24 13.95 6.45
CA ALA A 131 -9.92 15.05 7.35
C ALA A 131 -10.38 14.76 8.80
N VAL A 132 -11.59 14.24 8.95
CA VAL A 132 -12.12 13.84 10.26
C VAL A 132 -11.34 12.65 10.83
N THR A 133 -11.03 11.67 10.00
CA THR A 133 -10.17 10.54 10.38
C THR A 133 -8.82 11.02 10.91
N ALA A 134 -8.14 11.93 10.20
CA ALA A 134 -6.86 12.47 10.63
C ALA A 134 -6.97 13.21 11.97
N TYR A 135 -8.06 13.94 12.20
CA TYR A 135 -8.34 14.58 13.47
C TYR A 135 -8.51 13.56 14.61
N LEU A 136 -9.33 12.52 14.42
CA LEU A 136 -9.58 11.49 15.42
C LEU A 136 -8.30 10.68 15.73
N LEU A 137 -7.50 10.37 14.70
CA LEU A 137 -6.20 9.70 14.89
C LEU A 137 -5.22 10.57 15.68
N GLY A 138 -5.20 11.89 15.46
CA GLY A 138 -4.41 12.83 16.26
C GLY A 138 -4.82 12.86 17.75
N ARG A 139 -6.05 12.45 18.06
CA ARG A 139 -6.57 12.28 19.43
C ARG A 139 -6.41 10.86 19.99
N GLU A 140 -5.75 9.98 19.24
CA GLU A 140 -5.63 8.54 19.57
C GLU A 140 -6.99 7.80 19.60
N GLU A 141 -7.98 8.29 18.87
CA GLU A 141 -9.29 7.67 18.71
C GLU A 141 -9.32 6.81 17.43
N PHE A 142 -9.14 5.50 17.56
CA PHE A 142 -8.99 4.58 16.41
C PHE A 142 -10.27 3.88 16.00
N LEU A 143 -11.26 3.78 16.90
CA LEU A 143 -12.48 2.97 16.68
C LEU A 143 -13.31 3.50 15.52
N LEU A 144 -13.69 4.78 15.56
CA LEU A 144 -14.56 5.38 14.55
C LEU A 144 -13.90 5.46 13.16
N PRO A 145 -12.64 5.88 13.02
CA PRO A 145 -11.90 5.75 11.75
C PRO A 145 -11.92 4.33 11.17
N SER A 146 -11.69 3.33 12.02
CA SER A 146 -11.67 1.93 11.59
C SER A 146 -13.04 1.44 11.14
N LEU A 147 -14.11 1.74 11.90
CA LEU A 147 -15.48 1.39 11.54
C LEU A 147 -15.93 2.09 10.25
N SER A 148 -15.64 3.37 10.11
CA SER A 148 -15.96 4.17 8.92
C SER A 148 -15.28 3.61 7.65
N MET A 149 -14.00 3.27 7.73
CA MET A 149 -13.26 2.65 6.63
C MET A 149 -13.84 1.29 6.25
N SER A 150 -14.21 0.46 7.24
CA SER A 150 -14.88 -0.82 7.00
C SER A 150 -16.27 -0.61 6.38
N ALA A 151 -17.06 0.32 6.90
CA ALA A 151 -18.39 0.65 6.39
C ALA A 151 -18.32 1.09 4.92
N TYR A 152 -17.37 1.96 4.56
CA TYR A 152 -17.13 2.35 3.16
C TYR A 152 -17.01 1.14 2.24
N ARG A 153 -16.09 0.23 2.55
CA ARG A 153 -15.77 -0.90 1.68
C ARG A 153 -16.86 -1.98 1.67
N ILE A 154 -17.45 -2.25 2.82
CA ILE A 154 -18.52 -3.25 2.94
C ILE A 154 -19.78 -2.76 2.21
N VAL A 155 -20.19 -1.51 2.41
CA VAL A 155 -21.37 -0.96 1.73
C VAL A 155 -21.15 -0.89 0.22
N ALA A 156 -19.98 -0.41 -0.22
CA ALA A 156 -19.63 -0.39 -1.64
C ALA A 156 -19.64 -1.81 -2.25
N ALA A 157 -19.14 -2.82 -1.52
CA ALA A 157 -19.15 -4.20 -1.98
C ALA A 157 -20.59 -4.76 -2.05
N ILE A 158 -21.40 -4.59 -1.00
CA ILE A 158 -22.78 -5.10 -0.99
C ILE A 158 -23.60 -4.46 -2.10
N VAL A 159 -23.61 -3.13 -2.20
CA VAL A 159 -24.38 -2.42 -3.24
C VAL A 159 -23.86 -2.75 -4.62
N GLY A 160 -22.53 -2.77 -4.82
CA GLY A 160 -21.92 -3.06 -6.11
C GLY A 160 -22.17 -4.50 -6.57
N ILE A 161 -22.09 -5.48 -5.66
CA ILE A 161 -22.43 -6.89 -5.94
C ILE A 161 -23.94 -6.99 -6.28
N ALA A 162 -24.80 -6.34 -5.52
CA ALA A 162 -26.23 -6.32 -5.82
C ALA A 162 -26.51 -5.76 -7.23
N ILE A 163 -25.87 -4.65 -7.62
CA ILE A 163 -26.00 -4.09 -8.96
C ILE A 163 -25.54 -5.10 -10.03
N LEU A 164 -24.36 -5.72 -9.85
CA LEU A 164 -23.81 -6.67 -10.82
C LEU A 164 -24.67 -7.92 -11.00
N VAL A 165 -25.31 -8.39 -9.93
CA VAL A 165 -26.15 -9.62 -9.94
C VAL A 165 -27.56 -9.34 -10.44
N LEU A 166 -28.15 -8.19 -10.04
CA LEU A 166 -29.57 -7.91 -10.32
C LEU A 166 -29.79 -7.15 -11.63
N VAL A 167 -28.80 -6.43 -12.14
CA VAL A 167 -28.92 -5.67 -13.39
C VAL A 167 -28.23 -6.44 -14.52
N PRO A 168 -28.97 -6.89 -15.54
CA PRO A 168 -28.39 -7.76 -16.60
C PRO A 168 -27.21 -7.13 -17.37
N THR A 169 -27.25 -5.82 -17.60
CA THR A 169 -26.17 -5.07 -18.28
C THR A 169 -25.87 -3.80 -17.49
N PRO A 170 -25.15 -3.92 -16.35
CA PRO A 170 -24.91 -2.77 -15.50
C PRO A 170 -23.95 -1.80 -16.18
N SER A 171 -24.33 -0.52 -16.25
CA SER A 171 -23.45 0.55 -16.72
C SER A 171 -22.36 0.84 -15.69
N LEU A 172 -21.21 1.35 -16.13
CA LEU A 172 -20.07 1.67 -15.27
C LEU A 172 -20.44 2.70 -14.20
N TYR A 173 -21.27 3.70 -14.56
CA TYR A 173 -21.69 4.72 -13.60
C TYR A 173 -22.56 4.15 -12.48
N LEU A 174 -23.39 3.12 -12.74
CA LEU A 174 -24.14 2.44 -11.69
C LEU A 174 -23.22 1.74 -10.69
N ILE A 175 -22.18 1.07 -11.19
CA ILE A 175 -21.15 0.44 -10.32
C ILE A 175 -20.40 1.52 -9.53
N ALA A 176 -20.11 2.67 -10.15
CA ALA A 176 -19.51 3.82 -9.48
C ALA A 176 -20.39 4.39 -8.36
N CYS A 177 -21.73 4.35 -8.51
CA CYS A 177 -22.67 4.74 -7.45
C CYS A 177 -22.52 3.90 -6.16
N ALA A 178 -22.11 2.64 -6.27
CA ALA A 178 -21.83 1.82 -5.08
C ALA A 178 -20.70 2.41 -4.23
N PHE A 179 -19.63 2.90 -4.88
CA PHE A 179 -18.54 3.58 -4.18
C PHE A 179 -18.99 4.93 -3.59
N LEU A 180 -19.86 5.67 -4.30
CA LEU A 180 -20.42 6.92 -3.79
C LEU A 180 -21.27 6.68 -2.54
N ILE A 181 -22.17 5.70 -2.56
CA ILE A 181 -23.01 5.35 -1.41
C ILE A 181 -22.15 4.95 -0.22
N GLY A 182 -21.14 4.10 -0.44
CA GLY A 182 -20.18 3.73 0.60
C GLY A 182 -19.45 4.94 1.20
N ALA A 183 -18.98 5.86 0.33
CA ALA A 183 -18.32 7.09 0.74
C ALA A 183 -19.22 8.01 1.57
N MET A 184 -20.48 8.16 1.16
CA MET A 184 -21.49 8.95 1.91
C MET A 184 -21.78 8.36 3.29
N VAL A 185 -21.96 7.04 3.38
CA VAL A 185 -22.16 6.34 4.67
C VAL A 185 -20.95 6.54 5.58
N SER A 186 -19.73 6.35 5.05
CA SER A 186 -18.50 6.54 5.80
C SER A 186 -18.36 7.97 6.32
N ALA A 187 -18.52 8.97 5.45
CA ALA A 187 -18.47 10.37 5.83
C ALA A 187 -19.56 10.71 6.86
N GLY A 188 -20.80 10.23 6.65
CA GLY A 188 -21.93 10.43 7.57
C GLY A 188 -21.63 9.92 8.97
N LEU A 189 -21.07 8.72 9.12
CA LEU A 189 -20.65 8.16 10.41
C LEU A 189 -19.60 9.05 11.11
N LEU A 190 -18.61 9.53 10.38
CA LEU A 190 -17.56 10.39 10.92
C LEU A 190 -18.07 11.76 11.34
N PHE A 191 -18.91 12.39 10.52
CA PHE A 191 -19.53 13.68 10.87
C PHE A 191 -20.53 13.58 12.02
N TYR A 192 -21.28 12.47 12.08
CA TYR A 192 -22.15 12.19 13.24
C TYR A 192 -21.36 12.11 14.54
N ALA A 193 -20.22 11.43 14.51
CA ALA A 193 -19.31 11.34 15.67
C ALA A 193 -18.76 12.70 16.12
N LEU A 194 -18.49 13.61 15.18
CA LEU A 194 -18.03 14.97 15.50
C LEU A 194 -19.09 15.81 16.21
N ARG A 195 -20.39 15.59 15.98
CA ARG A 195 -21.49 16.36 16.62
C ARG A 195 -21.44 16.31 18.15
N GLY A 196 -20.93 15.21 18.73
CA GLY A 196 -20.84 15.03 20.19
C GLY A 196 -19.56 15.58 20.82
N GLN A 197 -18.55 15.93 20.01
CA GLN A 197 -17.20 16.19 20.56
C GLN A 197 -16.75 17.66 20.50
N THR A 198 -17.23 18.45 19.54
CA THR A 198 -16.77 19.84 19.40
C THR A 198 -17.75 20.69 18.61
N ALA A 199 -17.99 21.92 19.04
CA ALA A 199 -18.43 22.98 18.14
C ALA A 199 -17.30 23.26 17.15
N ILE A 200 -17.41 22.78 15.89
CA ILE A 200 -16.49 23.14 14.84
C ILE A 200 -16.57 24.67 14.73
N ALA A 201 -15.45 25.35 14.98
CA ALA A 201 -15.40 26.80 14.78
C ALA A 201 -15.35 27.05 13.26
N TRP A 202 -16.48 27.36 12.65
CA TRP A 202 -16.59 27.70 11.23
C TRP A 202 -15.96 29.06 10.88
N GLN A 203 -15.35 29.73 11.86
CA GLN A 203 -14.55 30.93 11.61
C GLN A 203 -13.24 30.51 10.95
N ILE A 204 -13.27 30.46 9.63
CA ILE A 204 -12.13 30.06 8.81
C ILE A 204 -11.30 31.32 8.55
N GLU A 205 -10.08 31.36 9.07
CA GLU A 205 -9.09 32.36 8.71
C GLU A 205 -8.38 31.92 7.41
N PRO A 206 -8.57 32.60 6.27
CA PRO A 206 -7.92 32.23 5.00
C PRO A 206 -6.39 32.15 5.11
N ARG A 207 -5.78 32.99 5.96
CA ARG A 207 -4.33 32.99 6.21
C ARG A 207 -3.86 31.67 6.82
N ARG A 208 -4.65 31.07 7.72
CA ARG A 208 -4.32 29.75 8.32
C ARG A 208 -4.45 28.63 7.30
N ALA A 209 -5.45 28.67 6.45
CA ALA A 209 -5.62 27.69 5.37
C ALA A 209 -4.41 27.71 4.42
N VAL A 210 -3.97 28.90 3.98
CA VAL A 210 -2.77 29.04 3.14
C VAL A 210 -1.51 28.55 3.86
N ALA A 211 -1.34 28.88 5.15
CA ALA A 211 -0.19 28.40 5.93
C ALA A 211 -0.17 26.87 6.05
N LEU A 212 -1.34 26.26 6.29
CA LEU A 212 -1.48 24.80 6.33
C LEU A 212 -1.10 24.17 4.99
N LEU A 213 -1.62 24.70 3.87
CA LEU A 213 -1.31 24.23 2.54
C LEU A 213 0.18 24.35 2.20
N ARG A 214 0.81 25.48 2.54
CA ARG A 214 2.27 25.65 2.35
C ARG A 214 3.08 24.61 3.15
N SER A 215 2.67 24.31 4.36
CA SER A 215 3.32 23.30 5.20
C SER A 215 3.08 21.87 4.66
N ALA A 216 1.97 21.65 3.96
CA ALA A 216 1.64 20.36 3.32
C ALA A 216 2.41 20.11 2.02
N LEU A 217 2.92 21.18 1.35
CA LEU A 217 3.56 21.10 0.02
C LEU A 217 4.60 19.99 -0.12
N PRO A 218 5.60 19.81 0.77
CA PRO A 218 6.61 18.77 0.60
C PRO A 218 6.01 17.36 0.72
N ILE A 219 5.10 17.16 1.67
CA ILE A 219 4.43 15.88 1.90
C ILE A 219 3.49 15.57 0.72
N GLY A 220 2.69 16.56 0.31
CA GLY A 220 1.77 16.45 -0.81
C GLY A 220 2.47 16.11 -2.11
N ALA A 221 3.57 16.81 -2.43
CA ALA A 221 4.37 16.53 -3.62
C ALA A 221 4.88 15.08 -3.65
N TYR A 222 5.41 14.58 -2.54
CA TYR A 222 5.85 13.19 -2.42
C TYR A 222 4.71 12.18 -2.66
N LEU A 223 3.54 12.43 -2.05
CA LEU A 223 2.38 11.55 -2.19
C LEU A 223 1.80 11.57 -3.61
N VAL A 224 1.79 12.74 -4.27
CA VAL A 224 1.36 12.87 -5.68
C VAL A 224 2.28 12.09 -6.59
N VAL A 225 3.61 12.23 -6.46
CA VAL A 225 4.59 11.47 -7.25
C VAL A 225 4.41 9.97 -7.03
N GLY A 226 4.23 9.52 -5.79
CA GLY A 226 4.00 8.11 -5.47
C GLY A 226 2.70 7.58 -6.08
N THR A 227 1.59 8.33 -5.99
CA THR A 227 0.31 7.92 -6.59
C THR A 227 0.39 7.87 -8.10
N PHE A 228 1.08 8.84 -8.72
CA PHE A 228 1.33 8.84 -10.15
C PHE A 228 2.13 7.61 -10.58
N TYR A 229 3.23 7.32 -9.89
CA TYR A 229 4.07 6.14 -10.15
C TYR A 229 3.28 4.83 -10.15
N PHE A 230 2.35 4.65 -9.21
CA PHE A 230 1.57 3.41 -9.08
C PHE A 230 0.31 3.31 -9.98
N ASN A 231 -0.03 4.31 -10.76
CA ASN A 231 -1.26 4.28 -11.56
C ASN A 231 -1.10 4.82 -12.98
N VAL A 232 0.06 5.40 -13.33
CA VAL A 232 0.28 6.03 -14.64
C VAL A 232 0.30 5.02 -15.78
N ASP A 233 0.83 3.84 -15.54
CA ASP A 233 0.90 2.73 -16.49
C ASP A 233 -0.48 2.31 -17.00
N LEU A 234 -1.49 2.28 -16.10
CA LEU A 234 -2.87 2.00 -16.50
C LEU A 234 -3.44 3.08 -17.44
N VAL A 235 -3.16 4.36 -17.15
CA VAL A 235 -3.59 5.48 -18.00
C VAL A 235 -2.87 5.48 -19.34
N MET A 236 -1.56 5.15 -19.35
CA MET A 236 -0.79 5.04 -20.59
C MET A 236 -1.28 3.86 -21.43
N LEU A 237 -1.58 2.73 -20.80
CA LEU A 237 -2.07 1.55 -21.49
C LEU A 237 -3.40 1.83 -22.18
N GLU A 238 -4.32 2.56 -21.52
CA GLU A 238 -5.61 2.96 -22.14
C GLU A 238 -5.42 3.82 -23.38
N GLY A 239 -4.45 4.72 -23.39
CA GLY A 239 -4.18 5.57 -24.56
C GLY A 239 -3.40 4.89 -25.69
N MET A 240 -2.84 3.69 -25.47
CA MET A 240 -1.85 3.07 -26.36
C MET A 240 -2.15 1.62 -26.74
N ALA A 241 -3.12 0.98 -26.09
CA ALA A 241 -3.48 -0.42 -26.31
C ALA A 241 -5.01 -0.61 -26.38
N PRO A 242 -5.50 -1.73 -26.93
CA PRO A 242 -6.92 -2.08 -26.89
C PRO A 242 -7.46 -2.15 -25.46
N ALA A 243 -8.74 -1.81 -25.27
CA ALA A 243 -9.38 -1.74 -23.95
C ALA A 243 -9.33 -3.07 -23.16
N GLU A 244 -9.30 -4.23 -23.84
CA GLU A 244 -9.17 -5.54 -23.21
C GLU A 244 -7.83 -5.71 -22.49
N ASN A 245 -6.73 -5.21 -23.11
CA ASN A 245 -5.37 -5.25 -22.52
C ASN A 245 -5.30 -4.43 -21.22
N VAL A 246 -6.03 -3.32 -21.16
CA VAL A 246 -6.18 -2.53 -19.93
C VAL A 246 -6.84 -3.37 -18.83
N GLY A 247 -7.87 -4.15 -19.20
CA GLY A 247 -8.56 -5.05 -18.27
C GLY A 247 -7.66 -6.18 -17.77
N TRP A 248 -6.91 -6.83 -18.66
CA TRP A 248 -5.98 -7.91 -18.28
C TRP A 248 -4.87 -7.39 -17.34
N TYR A 249 -4.28 -6.25 -17.69
CA TYR A 249 -3.30 -5.59 -16.81
C TYR A 249 -3.90 -5.21 -15.47
N ALA A 250 -5.07 -4.56 -15.46
CA ALA A 250 -5.73 -4.14 -14.23
C ALA A 250 -6.06 -5.33 -13.32
N ALA A 251 -6.48 -6.47 -13.88
CA ALA A 251 -6.74 -7.70 -13.14
C ALA A 251 -5.46 -8.27 -12.50
N ALA A 252 -4.36 -8.37 -13.27
CA ALA A 252 -3.05 -8.80 -12.76
C ALA A 252 -2.52 -7.84 -11.68
N TYR A 253 -2.61 -6.53 -11.94
CA TYR A 253 -2.11 -5.50 -11.05
C TYR A 253 -2.88 -5.41 -9.72
N ARG A 254 -4.18 -5.77 -9.71
CA ARG A 254 -4.94 -5.90 -8.45
C ARG A 254 -4.42 -7.04 -7.58
N LEU A 255 -4.04 -8.18 -8.16
CA LEU A 255 -3.41 -9.28 -7.42
C LEU A 255 -2.05 -8.85 -6.87
N PHE A 256 -1.24 -8.20 -7.71
CA PHE A 256 0.04 -7.61 -7.31
C PHE A 256 -0.14 -6.64 -6.12
N LYS A 257 -1.05 -5.65 -6.22
CA LYS A 257 -1.33 -4.70 -5.13
C LYS A 257 -1.85 -5.38 -3.85
N ASN A 258 -2.65 -6.43 -3.96
CA ASN A 258 -3.11 -7.16 -2.78
C ASN A 258 -1.95 -7.86 -2.06
N ALA A 259 -0.97 -8.38 -2.81
CA ALA A 259 0.21 -8.98 -2.21
C ALA A 259 1.09 -7.95 -1.46
N THR A 260 1.14 -6.69 -1.90
CA THR A 260 1.91 -5.65 -1.21
C THR A 260 1.35 -5.27 0.18
N LEU A 261 0.12 -5.64 0.51
CA LEU A 261 -0.47 -5.35 1.84
C LEU A 261 0.32 -5.97 2.99
N VAL A 262 0.84 -7.19 2.79
CA VAL A 262 1.61 -7.90 3.83
C VAL A 262 2.89 -7.13 4.16
N GLU A 263 3.61 -6.73 3.12
CA GLU A 263 4.83 -5.92 3.23
C GLU A 263 4.52 -4.57 3.89
N ALA A 264 3.50 -3.86 3.42
CA ALA A 264 3.13 -2.54 3.94
C ALA A 264 2.80 -2.58 5.46
N ILE A 265 2.11 -3.63 5.93
CA ILE A 265 1.83 -3.81 7.36
C ILE A 265 3.13 -4.04 8.14
N VAL A 266 3.97 -4.95 7.66
CA VAL A 266 5.23 -5.31 8.35
C VAL A 266 6.18 -4.12 8.39
N VAL A 267 6.41 -3.47 7.27
CA VAL A 267 7.41 -2.41 7.17
C VAL A 267 6.92 -1.11 7.78
N ALA A 268 5.79 -0.58 7.34
CA ALA A 268 5.36 0.75 7.77
C ALA A 268 4.86 0.79 9.23
N ARG A 269 4.25 -0.30 9.73
CA ARG A 269 3.65 -0.30 11.08
C ARG A 269 4.53 -0.92 12.16
N VAL A 270 5.38 -1.90 11.80
CA VAL A 270 6.23 -2.60 12.76
C VAL A 270 7.67 -2.13 12.66
N LEU A 271 8.27 -2.18 11.47
CA LEU A 271 9.69 -1.91 11.31
C LEU A 271 10.05 -0.42 11.34
N TYR A 272 9.26 0.45 10.69
CA TYR A 272 9.57 1.89 10.64
C TYR A 272 9.69 2.55 12.02
N PRO A 273 8.78 2.33 13.01
CA PRO A 273 8.96 2.84 14.37
C PRO A 273 10.21 2.30 15.07
N VAL A 274 10.62 1.06 14.76
CA VAL A 274 11.86 0.46 15.27
C VAL A 274 13.06 1.16 14.67
N PHE A 275 13.08 1.31 13.33
CA PHE A 275 14.17 2.03 12.62
C PHE A 275 14.32 3.46 13.13
N SER A 276 13.21 4.20 13.30
CA SER A 276 13.22 5.59 13.80
C SER A 276 13.77 5.71 15.21
N ARG A 277 13.54 4.72 16.09
CA ARG A 277 14.13 4.74 17.45
C ARG A 277 15.61 4.37 17.40
N MET A 278 15.97 3.38 16.58
CA MET A 278 17.35 2.89 16.50
C MET A 278 18.27 3.81 15.69
N SER A 279 17.72 4.68 14.83
CA SER A 279 18.52 5.66 14.06
C SER A 279 19.24 6.68 14.94
N LEU A 280 18.80 6.85 16.21
CA LEU A 280 19.42 7.72 17.21
C LEU A 280 20.49 7.00 18.06
N GLY A 281 20.62 5.68 17.91
CA GLY A 281 21.54 4.82 18.66
C GLY A 281 22.72 4.29 17.82
N PRO A 282 23.38 3.24 18.29
CA PRO A 282 24.50 2.61 17.60
C PRO A 282 24.05 2.08 16.22
N GLN A 283 24.75 2.45 15.15
CA GLN A 283 24.42 2.05 13.78
C GLN A 283 24.47 0.52 13.55
N GLU A 284 25.28 -0.18 14.33
CA GLU A 284 25.40 -1.64 14.26
C GLU A 284 24.10 -2.36 14.62
N GLU A 285 23.39 -1.91 15.65
CA GLU A 285 22.11 -2.49 16.04
C GLU A 285 21.04 -2.28 14.95
N LEU A 286 20.98 -1.07 14.39
CA LEU A 286 20.09 -0.75 13.28
C LEU A 286 20.38 -1.65 12.06
N ARG A 287 21.66 -1.84 11.73
CA ARG A 287 22.11 -2.70 10.63
C ARG A 287 21.63 -4.15 10.80
N VAL A 288 21.77 -4.71 12.00
CA VAL A 288 21.32 -6.09 12.31
C VAL A 288 19.81 -6.22 12.10
N VAL A 289 19.03 -5.24 12.54
CA VAL A 289 17.57 -5.27 12.39
C VAL A 289 17.17 -5.13 10.92
N ILE A 290 17.82 -4.25 10.14
CA ILE A 290 17.58 -4.11 8.70
C ILE A 290 17.93 -5.42 7.96
N ALA A 291 19.07 -6.03 8.27
CA ALA A 291 19.48 -7.30 7.67
C ALA A 291 18.46 -8.42 7.92
N LYS A 292 17.95 -8.54 9.16
CA LYS A 292 16.89 -9.49 9.50
C LYS A 292 15.58 -9.20 8.79
N ALA A 293 15.18 -7.93 8.70
CA ALA A 293 13.98 -7.50 7.99
C ALA A 293 14.07 -7.81 6.49
N MET A 294 15.21 -7.52 5.87
CA MET A 294 15.46 -7.85 4.46
C MET A 294 15.43 -9.36 4.22
N SER A 295 16.06 -10.15 5.09
CA SER A 295 16.06 -11.61 4.98
C SER A 295 14.63 -12.18 5.09
N PHE A 296 13.86 -11.70 6.07
CA PHE A 296 12.48 -12.12 6.26
C PHE A 296 11.60 -11.78 5.06
N LEU A 297 11.67 -10.54 4.57
CA LEU A 297 10.87 -10.11 3.43
C LEU A 297 11.36 -10.69 2.10
N ALA A 298 12.65 -11.01 1.96
CA ALA A 298 13.16 -11.76 0.82
C ALA A 298 12.56 -13.17 0.77
N ILE A 299 12.53 -13.87 1.90
CA ILE A 299 11.95 -15.22 2.00
C ILE A 299 10.45 -15.18 1.69
N LEU A 300 9.73 -14.24 2.29
CA LEU A 300 8.29 -14.08 2.07
C LEU A 300 7.98 -13.68 0.63
N GLY A 301 8.69 -12.67 0.10
CA GLY A 301 8.51 -12.19 -1.26
C GLY A 301 8.80 -13.25 -2.30
N ALA A 302 9.88 -14.01 -2.14
CA ALA A 302 10.23 -15.09 -3.05
C ALA A 302 9.18 -16.22 -3.04
N ALA A 303 8.57 -16.54 -1.88
CA ALA A 303 7.46 -17.49 -1.81
C ALA A 303 6.22 -17.00 -2.57
N VAL A 304 5.86 -15.72 -2.42
CA VAL A 304 4.73 -15.12 -3.14
C VAL A 304 4.98 -15.11 -4.65
N VAL A 305 6.20 -14.74 -5.07
CA VAL A 305 6.59 -14.78 -6.49
C VAL A 305 6.50 -16.19 -7.06
N LEU A 306 7.03 -17.17 -6.33
CA LEU A 306 6.95 -18.58 -6.73
C LEU A 306 5.51 -19.02 -6.99
N LEU A 307 4.59 -18.71 -6.07
CA LEU A 307 3.18 -19.04 -6.22
C LEU A 307 2.52 -18.30 -7.39
N PHE A 308 2.81 -17.00 -7.57
CA PHE A 308 2.23 -16.23 -8.66
C PHE A 308 2.74 -16.67 -10.03
N VAL A 309 4.02 -17.05 -10.14
CA VAL A 309 4.60 -17.53 -11.40
C VAL A 309 4.06 -18.91 -11.76
N LEU A 310 4.06 -19.86 -10.81
CA LEU A 310 3.64 -21.23 -11.07
C LEU A 310 2.12 -21.37 -11.23
N CYS A 311 1.37 -20.69 -10.37
CA CYS A 311 -0.07 -20.90 -10.25
C CYS A 311 -0.89 -19.81 -10.95
N ALA A 312 -0.28 -18.95 -11.80
CA ALA A 312 -0.96 -17.82 -12.43
C ALA A 312 -2.25 -18.23 -13.15
N ASP A 313 -2.22 -19.24 -14.03
CA ASP A 313 -3.41 -19.69 -14.78
C ASP A 313 -4.50 -20.17 -13.83
N GLY A 314 -4.13 -20.96 -12.84
CA GLY A 314 -5.09 -21.47 -11.87
C GLY A 314 -5.67 -20.37 -10.97
N ILE A 315 -4.87 -19.38 -10.55
CA ILE A 315 -5.33 -18.22 -9.77
C ILE A 315 -6.31 -17.39 -10.62
N VAL A 316 -5.95 -17.08 -11.87
CA VAL A 316 -6.79 -16.32 -12.80
C VAL A 316 -8.08 -17.08 -13.11
N GLY A 317 -8.00 -18.38 -13.39
CA GLY A 317 -9.16 -19.22 -13.68
C GLY A 317 -10.16 -19.33 -12.52
N ILE A 318 -9.66 -19.46 -11.26
CA ILE A 318 -10.53 -19.50 -10.07
C ILE A 318 -11.16 -18.14 -9.80
N LEU A 319 -10.39 -17.06 -9.90
CA LEU A 319 -10.85 -15.74 -9.49
C LEU A 319 -11.72 -15.09 -10.56
N TYR A 320 -11.30 -15.14 -11.81
CA TYR A 320 -11.94 -14.41 -12.91
C TYR A 320 -12.80 -15.28 -13.81
N SER A 321 -12.65 -16.59 -13.74
CA SER A 321 -13.52 -17.67 -14.26
C SER A 321 -13.84 -17.68 -15.76
N THR A 322 -13.12 -16.97 -16.60
CA THR A 322 -13.40 -16.94 -18.04
C THR A 322 -12.12 -17.01 -18.86
N ASP A 323 -12.19 -17.67 -19.99
CA ASP A 323 -11.11 -17.69 -21.00
C ASP A 323 -10.73 -16.27 -21.45
N ALA A 324 -11.68 -15.33 -21.36
CA ALA A 324 -11.47 -13.92 -21.67
C ALA A 324 -10.36 -13.25 -20.81
N TYR A 325 -10.11 -13.73 -19.60
CA TYR A 325 -9.03 -13.23 -18.73
C TYR A 325 -7.74 -14.06 -18.79
N ALA A 326 -7.63 -15.06 -19.67
CA ALA A 326 -6.44 -15.89 -19.77
C ALA A 326 -5.13 -15.11 -19.96
N PRO A 327 -5.05 -14.02 -20.76
CA PRO A 327 -3.82 -13.21 -20.88
C PRO A 327 -3.36 -12.55 -19.57
N THR A 328 -4.28 -12.32 -18.63
CA THR A 328 -3.95 -11.81 -17.27
C THR A 328 -2.88 -12.65 -16.57
N ALA A 329 -2.85 -13.97 -16.82
CA ALA A 329 -1.89 -14.86 -16.19
C ALA A 329 -0.45 -14.55 -16.64
N ASN A 330 -0.24 -14.17 -17.90
CA ASN A 330 1.08 -13.77 -18.39
C ASN A 330 1.52 -12.44 -17.79
N ALA A 331 0.64 -11.43 -17.78
CA ALA A 331 0.90 -10.15 -17.13
C ALA A 331 1.23 -10.35 -15.62
N LEU A 332 0.53 -11.27 -14.93
CA LEU A 332 0.81 -11.59 -13.52
C LEU A 332 2.19 -12.23 -13.34
N ARG A 333 2.60 -13.15 -14.24
CA ARG A 333 3.94 -13.75 -14.22
C ARG A 333 5.04 -12.71 -14.39
N LEU A 334 4.82 -11.73 -15.26
CA LEU A 334 5.79 -10.64 -15.50
C LEU A 334 5.84 -9.62 -14.35
N LEU A 335 4.71 -9.36 -13.70
CA LEU A 335 4.65 -8.49 -12.52
C LEU A 335 5.22 -9.16 -11.26
N ALA A 336 5.06 -10.47 -11.12
CA ALA A 336 5.38 -11.18 -9.88
C ALA A 336 6.82 -10.96 -9.39
N PRO A 337 7.89 -11.05 -10.22
CA PRO A 337 9.25 -10.76 -9.75
C PRO A 337 9.40 -9.37 -9.17
N GLY A 338 8.63 -8.39 -9.65
CA GLY A 338 8.59 -7.03 -9.11
C GLY A 338 8.22 -6.99 -7.62
N LEU A 339 7.37 -7.90 -7.13
CA LEU A 339 7.03 -7.99 -5.70
C LEU A 339 8.23 -8.31 -4.81
N PHE A 340 9.11 -9.18 -5.27
CA PHE A 340 10.33 -9.50 -4.51
C PHE A 340 11.19 -8.26 -4.29
N PHE A 341 11.41 -7.51 -5.37
CA PHE A 341 12.20 -6.28 -5.30
C PHE A 341 11.48 -5.17 -4.53
N LEU A 342 10.17 -5.02 -4.70
CA LEU A 342 9.35 -4.06 -3.96
C LEU A 342 9.43 -4.30 -2.45
N TYR A 343 9.38 -5.55 -1.99
CA TYR A 343 9.51 -5.89 -0.57
C TYR A 343 10.86 -5.45 -0.01
N LEU A 344 11.94 -5.65 -0.76
CA LEU A 344 13.28 -5.21 -0.37
C LEU A 344 13.41 -3.69 -0.41
N ASN A 345 12.89 -3.05 -1.47
CA ASN A 345 12.86 -1.60 -1.63
C ASN A 345 12.17 -0.92 -0.45
N SER A 346 11.06 -1.49 0.02
CA SER A 346 10.31 -0.95 1.14
C SER A 346 11.12 -0.92 2.44
N VAL A 347 11.88 -1.99 2.74
CA VAL A 347 12.76 -2.02 3.93
C VAL A 347 13.82 -0.92 3.85
N VAL A 348 14.53 -0.85 2.71
CA VAL A 348 15.63 0.10 2.56
C VAL A 348 15.12 1.54 2.52
N CYS A 349 14.00 1.81 1.82
CA CYS A 349 13.34 3.13 1.81
C CYS A 349 12.98 3.59 3.23
N ASN A 350 12.31 2.74 4.01
CA ASN A 350 11.88 3.11 5.36
C ASN A 350 13.06 3.29 6.32
N ALA A 351 14.15 2.52 6.15
CA ALA A 351 15.38 2.72 6.90
C ALA A 351 16.04 4.06 6.55
N LEU A 352 16.11 4.41 5.26
CA LEU A 352 16.65 5.69 4.80
C LEU A 352 15.77 6.88 5.23
N PHE A 353 14.44 6.73 5.25
CA PHE A 353 13.54 7.72 5.85
C PHE A 353 13.86 7.96 7.33
N ALA A 354 14.06 6.89 8.10
CA ALA A 354 14.42 6.99 9.51
C ALA A 354 15.81 7.66 9.73
N LEU A 355 16.69 7.56 8.74
CA LEU A 355 18.02 8.19 8.74
C LEU A 355 18.05 9.62 8.17
N GLY A 356 16.89 10.20 7.77
CA GLY A 356 16.79 11.58 7.30
C GLY A 356 17.17 11.79 5.82
N TYR A 357 17.05 10.77 4.97
CA TYR A 357 17.37 10.84 3.54
C TYR A 357 16.17 11.25 2.67
N GLU A 358 15.12 11.87 3.22
CA GLU A 358 13.83 12.14 2.55
C GLU A 358 14.01 12.89 1.21
N LYS A 359 14.87 13.91 1.17
CA LYS A 359 15.12 14.70 -0.05
C LYS A 359 15.72 13.84 -1.18
N ARG A 360 16.64 12.93 -0.84
CA ARG A 360 17.26 12.04 -1.84
C ARG A 360 16.29 10.98 -2.34
N LEU A 361 15.43 10.48 -1.44
CA LEU A 361 14.35 9.55 -1.80
C LEU A 361 13.30 10.21 -2.69
N LEU A 362 12.97 11.48 -2.45
CA LEU A 362 12.06 12.23 -3.33
C LEU A 362 12.66 12.39 -4.75
N VAL A 363 13.93 12.77 -4.84
CA VAL A 363 14.61 12.87 -6.14
C VAL A 363 14.63 11.52 -6.86
N MET A 364 14.96 10.45 -6.15
CA MET A 364 14.92 9.09 -6.69
C MET A 364 13.52 8.74 -7.21
N ALA A 365 12.47 8.97 -6.41
CA ALA A 365 11.09 8.69 -6.81
C ALA A 365 10.70 9.46 -8.09
N ALA A 366 11.08 10.74 -8.19
CA ALA A 366 10.84 11.55 -9.38
C ALA A 366 11.59 11.03 -10.62
N VAL A 367 12.86 10.66 -10.47
CA VAL A 367 13.68 10.08 -11.56
C VAL A 367 13.06 8.76 -12.04
N PHE A 368 12.70 7.87 -11.12
CA PHE A 368 12.12 6.58 -11.50
C PHE A 368 10.69 6.70 -12.06
N ALA A 369 9.91 7.70 -11.63
CA ALA A 369 8.64 8.00 -12.28
C ALA A 369 8.83 8.42 -13.76
N VAL A 370 9.81 9.27 -14.05
CA VAL A 370 10.14 9.66 -15.44
C VAL A 370 10.68 8.46 -16.23
N LEU A 371 11.58 7.66 -15.66
CA LEU A 371 12.10 6.46 -16.32
C LEU A 371 11.00 5.43 -16.61
N ASN A 372 10.08 5.23 -15.67
CA ASN A 372 8.94 4.32 -15.84
C ASN A 372 8.05 4.79 -17.00
N VAL A 373 7.66 6.07 -17.02
CA VAL A 373 6.88 6.65 -18.14
C VAL A 373 7.60 6.49 -19.46
N SER A 374 8.91 6.83 -19.51
CA SER A 374 9.70 6.73 -20.74
C SER A 374 9.83 5.29 -21.24
N ALA A 375 10.02 4.33 -20.33
CA ALA A 375 10.08 2.91 -20.66
C ALA A 375 8.73 2.38 -21.15
N ASN A 376 7.62 2.80 -20.52
CA ASN A 376 6.27 2.45 -20.93
C ASN A 376 5.91 3.00 -22.31
N LEU A 377 6.34 4.22 -22.67
CA LEU A 377 6.16 4.78 -24.00
C LEU A 377 6.80 3.91 -25.10
N LEU A 378 7.86 3.17 -24.78
CA LEU A 378 8.54 2.28 -25.71
C LEU A 378 8.01 0.84 -25.66
N ALA A 379 7.63 0.36 -24.48
CA ALA A 379 7.24 -1.03 -24.26
C ALA A 379 5.77 -1.29 -24.59
N ILE A 380 4.84 -0.41 -24.19
CA ILE A 380 3.40 -0.60 -24.39
C ILE A 380 3.04 -0.73 -25.87
N PRO A 381 3.54 0.11 -26.82
CA PRO A 381 3.18 -0.03 -28.22
C PRO A 381 3.60 -1.36 -28.87
N ARG A 382 4.58 -2.07 -28.26
CA ARG A 382 5.12 -3.33 -28.80
C ARG A 382 4.59 -4.56 -28.08
N PHE A 383 4.37 -4.46 -26.77
CA PHE A 383 4.09 -5.59 -25.89
C PHE A 383 2.82 -5.41 -25.05
N MET A 384 2.09 -4.31 -25.24
CA MET A 384 0.81 -4.00 -24.58
C MET A 384 0.91 -4.17 -23.03
N GLU A 385 -0.01 -4.93 -22.40
CA GLU A 385 -0.04 -5.20 -20.96
C GLU A 385 1.22 -5.89 -20.44
N ASP A 386 1.80 -6.77 -21.24
CA ASP A 386 3.04 -7.47 -20.90
C ASP A 386 4.22 -6.49 -20.83
N GLY A 387 4.22 -5.50 -21.72
CA GLY A 387 5.19 -4.42 -21.71
C GLY A 387 5.11 -3.59 -20.45
N ALA A 388 3.92 -3.18 -20.04
CA ALA A 388 3.68 -2.45 -18.80
C ALA A 388 4.09 -3.27 -17.56
N ALA A 389 3.76 -4.56 -17.54
CA ALA A 389 4.12 -5.49 -16.47
C ALA A 389 5.64 -5.67 -16.33
N ALA A 390 6.34 -5.85 -17.45
CA ALA A 390 7.79 -5.98 -17.48
C ALA A 390 8.49 -4.67 -17.03
N VAL A 391 8.01 -3.51 -17.50
CA VAL A 391 8.55 -2.19 -17.09
C VAL A 391 8.40 -1.98 -15.59
N THR A 392 7.24 -2.32 -15.01
CA THR A 392 7.03 -2.24 -13.56
C THR A 392 8.07 -3.08 -12.81
N THR A 393 8.27 -4.33 -13.19
CA THR A 393 9.28 -5.21 -12.59
C THR A 393 10.71 -4.66 -12.75
N LEU A 394 11.08 -4.20 -13.94
CA LEU A 394 12.41 -3.62 -14.19
C LEU A 394 12.63 -2.33 -13.40
N THR A 395 11.59 -1.54 -13.21
CA THR A 395 11.65 -0.33 -12.39
C THR A 395 11.93 -0.67 -10.93
N GLU A 396 11.30 -1.71 -10.36
CA GLU A 396 11.57 -2.16 -8.99
C GLU A 396 13.01 -2.68 -8.83
N VAL A 397 13.55 -3.37 -9.83
CA VAL A 397 14.98 -3.76 -9.87
C VAL A 397 15.87 -2.53 -9.86
N GLY A 398 15.59 -1.57 -10.73
CA GLY A 398 16.36 -0.32 -10.83
C GLY A 398 16.33 0.48 -9.52
N LEU A 399 15.15 0.54 -8.88
CA LEU A 399 14.99 1.17 -7.56
C LEU A 399 15.88 0.50 -6.51
N LEU A 400 15.92 -0.82 -6.43
CA LEU A 400 16.78 -1.53 -5.48
C LEU A 400 18.26 -1.21 -5.73
N LEU A 401 18.69 -1.22 -6.98
CA LEU A 401 20.07 -0.87 -7.36
C LEU A 401 20.44 0.58 -6.98
N TRP A 402 19.48 1.50 -7.11
CA TRP A 402 19.71 2.89 -6.70
C TRP A 402 19.75 3.02 -5.18
N LEU A 403 18.80 2.40 -4.49
CA LEU A 403 18.71 2.40 -3.02
C LEU A 403 19.96 1.81 -2.36
N THR A 404 20.52 0.72 -2.92
CA THR A 404 21.76 0.11 -2.42
C THR A 404 22.97 1.03 -2.57
N ARG A 405 22.98 1.89 -3.62
CA ARG A 405 24.04 2.91 -3.79
C ARG A 405 23.84 4.13 -2.91
N LEU A 406 22.58 4.48 -2.62
CA LEU A 406 22.24 5.61 -1.77
C LEU A 406 22.46 5.31 -0.29
N ALA A 407 22.27 4.06 0.12
CA ALA A 407 22.45 3.59 1.48
C ALA A 407 23.92 3.73 1.93
N PRO A 408 24.18 4.07 3.20
CA PRO A 408 25.51 3.99 3.78
C PRO A 408 26.14 2.62 3.53
N ARG A 409 27.44 2.60 3.22
CA ARG A 409 28.17 1.35 2.83
C ARG A 409 28.03 0.22 3.86
N ASP A 410 27.88 0.59 5.11
CA ASP A 410 27.78 -0.37 6.21
C ASP A 410 26.35 -0.84 6.48
N LEU A 411 25.35 -0.23 5.85
CA LEU A 411 23.94 -0.56 6.11
C LEU A 411 23.53 -1.89 5.50
N LEU A 412 24.04 -2.21 4.31
CA LEU A 412 23.73 -3.43 3.57
C LEU A 412 25.02 -4.26 3.41
N THR A 413 25.09 -5.37 4.11
CA THR A 413 26.28 -6.23 4.09
C THR A 413 26.23 -7.27 2.98
N GLY A 414 27.40 -7.78 2.62
CA GLY A 414 27.51 -8.90 1.67
C GLY A 414 26.79 -10.16 2.18
N GLU A 415 26.67 -10.33 3.48
CA GLU A 415 25.89 -11.43 4.10
C GLU A 415 24.39 -11.26 3.83
N THR A 416 23.86 -10.04 4.02
CA THR A 416 22.46 -9.73 3.68
C THR A 416 22.20 -9.98 2.21
N ALA A 417 23.07 -9.50 1.31
CA ALA A 417 22.94 -9.73 -0.12
C ALA A 417 22.97 -11.23 -0.47
N ARG A 418 23.84 -12.01 0.18
CA ARG A 418 23.91 -13.46 0.01
C ARG A 418 22.62 -14.16 0.48
N THR A 419 22.05 -13.76 1.61
CA THR A 419 20.78 -14.30 2.12
C THR A 419 19.62 -14.01 1.18
N VAL A 420 19.54 -12.77 0.68
CA VAL A 420 18.54 -12.35 -0.32
C VAL A 420 18.68 -13.18 -1.61
N ALA A 421 19.90 -13.35 -2.11
CA ALA A 421 20.18 -14.15 -3.30
C ALA A 421 19.78 -15.65 -3.09
N LYS A 422 20.09 -16.21 -1.92
CA LYS A 422 19.68 -17.58 -1.56
C LYS A 422 18.17 -17.76 -1.51
N ALA A 423 17.42 -16.78 -1.00
CA ALA A 423 15.96 -16.82 -0.99
C ALA A 423 15.39 -16.86 -2.41
N GLY A 424 15.91 -16.02 -3.32
CA GLY A 424 15.55 -16.05 -4.74
C GLY A 424 15.91 -17.38 -5.42
N ALA A 425 17.14 -17.87 -5.19
CA ALA A 425 17.59 -19.17 -5.71
C ALA A 425 16.73 -20.34 -5.21
N ALA A 426 16.33 -20.32 -3.93
CA ALA A 426 15.43 -21.32 -3.37
C ALA A 426 14.08 -21.35 -4.10
N ALA A 427 13.53 -20.19 -4.45
CA ALA A 427 12.27 -20.10 -5.21
C ALA A 427 12.44 -20.66 -6.62
N VAL A 428 13.55 -20.35 -7.31
CA VAL A 428 13.84 -20.91 -8.64
C VAL A 428 13.97 -22.43 -8.58
N ILE A 429 14.74 -22.97 -7.62
CA ILE A 429 14.92 -24.42 -7.42
C ILE A 429 13.57 -25.08 -7.15
N ALA A 430 12.77 -24.53 -6.24
CA ALA A 430 11.44 -25.05 -5.94
C ALA A 430 10.52 -25.02 -7.16
N GLY A 431 10.57 -23.93 -7.94
CA GLY A 431 9.80 -23.80 -9.20
C GLY A 431 10.16 -24.89 -10.20
N VAL A 432 11.45 -25.12 -10.42
CA VAL A 432 11.93 -26.19 -11.31
C VAL A 432 11.46 -27.58 -10.80
N MET A 433 11.54 -27.84 -9.50
CA MET A 433 11.09 -29.12 -8.91
C MET A 433 9.57 -29.33 -9.15
N VAL A 434 8.75 -28.30 -8.97
CA VAL A 434 7.30 -28.40 -9.22
C VAL A 434 7.01 -28.64 -10.69
N VAL A 435 7.66 -27.93 -11.62
CA VAL A 435 7.50 -28.14 -13.06
C VAL A 435 7.91 -29.58 -13.45
N LEU A 436 9.04 -30.07 -12.96
CA LEU A 436 9.51 -31.44 -13.24
C LEU A 436 8.62 -32.52 -12.63
N SER A 437 7.88 -32.25 -11.57
CA SER A 437 6.94 -33.20 -10.96
C SER A 437 5.70 -33.48 -11.82
N GLY A 438 5.44 -32.63 -12.83
CA GLY A 438 4.23 -32.73 -13.66
C GLY A 438 2.93 -32.33 -12.95
N ALA A 439 3.00 -31.73 -11.76
CA ALA A 439 1.82 -31.23 -11.06
C ALA A 439 1.15 -30.13 -11.89
N ASN A 440 -0.16 -30.27 -12.20
CA ASN A 440 -0.91 -29.37 -13.06
C ASN A 440 -2.19 -28.81 -12.43
N THR A 441 -2.48 -29.17 -11.18
CA THR A 441 -3.62 -28.65 -10.43
C THR A 441 -3.16 -27.77 -9.26
N LEU A 442 -3.91 -26.69 -8.95
CA LEU A 442 -3.57 -25.81 -7.82
C LEU A 442 -3.47 -26.54 -6.50
N LEU A 443 -4.35 -27.54 -6.27
CA LEU A 443 -4.33 -28.37 -5.06
C LEU A 443 -3.04 -29.14 -4.90
N ALA A 444 -2.38 -29.54 -5.99
CA ALA A 444 -1.10 -30.20 -5.96
C ALA A 444 0.08 -29.23 -6.01
N MET A 445 0.01 -28.22 -6.87
CA MET A 445 1.09 -27.26 -7.10
C MET A 445 1.41 -26.41 -5.85
N VAL A 446 0.39 -25.88 -5.17
CA VAL A 446 0.61 -24.97 -4.02
C VAL A 446 1.30 -25.67 -2.86
N PRO A 447 0.82 -26.83 -2.34
CA PRO A 447 1.51 -27.53 -1.26
C PRO A 447 2.91 -27.98 -1.67
N LEU A 448 3.07 -28.48 -2.90
CA LEU A 448 4.36 -28.93 -3.40
C LEU A 448 5.35 -27.79 -3.55
N ALA A 449 4.92 -26.62 -4.05
CA ALA A 449 5.75 -25.44 -4.16
C ALA A 449 6.22 -24.94 -2.78
N LEU A 450 5.32 -24.88 -1.82
CA LEU A 450 5.66 -24.45 -0.46
C LEU A 450 6.58 -25.44 0.25
N LEU A 451 6.36 -26.76 0.08
CA LEU A 451 7.23 -27.78 0.62
C LEU A 451 8.62 -27.73 -0.02
N ALA A 452 8.69 -27.74 -1.36
CA ALA A 452 9.94 -27.65 -2.09
C ALA A 452 10.72 -26.37 -1.74
N TYR A 453 10.02 -25.24 -1.62
CA TYR A 453 10.61 -23.99 -1.20
C TYR A 453 11.16 -24.05 0.23
N GLY A 454 10.40 -24.60 1.18
CA GLY A 454 10.86 -24.80 2.55
C GLY A 454 12.11 -25.69 2.62
N VAL A 455 12.13 -26.81 1.87
CA VAL A 455 13.31 -27.68 1.76
C VAL A 455 14.50 -26.91 1.16
N ALA A 456 14.31 -26.13 0.09
CA ALA A 456 15.37 -25.36 -0.54
C ALA A 456 15.93 -24.27 0.40
N ILE A 457 15.07 -23.59 1.17
CA ILE A 457 15.48 -22.60 2.18
C ILE A 457 16.39 -23.21 3.24
N VAL A 458 16.02 -24.41 3.74
CA VAL A 458 16.83 -25.15 4.73
C VAL A 458 18.13 -25.66 4.11
N ALA A 459 18.07 -26.25 2.93
CA ALA A 459 19.25 -26.80 2.23
C ALA A 459 20.29 -25.71 1.90
N LEU A 460 19.85 -24.55 1.49
CA LEU A 460 20.72 -23.39 1.21
C LEU A 460 21.17 -22.66 2.48
N ARG A 461 20.70 -23.11 3.65
CA ARG A 461 20.99 -22.44 4.94
C ARG A 461 20.67 -20.93 4.87
N THR A 462 19.51 -20.60 4.34
CA THR A 462 19.02 -19.22 4.24
C THR A 462 18.56 -18.70 5.60
N ILE A 463 18.04 -19.60 6.46
CA ILE A 463 17.64 -19.34 7.84
C ILE A 463 18.65 -20.03 8.74
N GLY A 464 19.26 -19.29 9.66
CA GLY A 464 20.18 -19.83 10.67
C GLY A 464 19.45 -20.55 11.82
N PRO A 465 20.13 -21.42 12.58
CA PRO A 465 19.53 -22.09 13.75
C PRO A 465 19.00 -21.10 14.80
N ALA A 466 19.65 -19.97 14.95
CA ALA A 466 19.24 -18.89 15.86
C ALA A 466 17.95 -18.19 15.40
N ASP A 467 17.73 -18.07 14.10
CA ASP A 467 16.52 -17.48 13.54
C ASP A 467 15.32 -18.44 13.69
N LEU A 468 15.56 -19.74 13.48
CA LEU A 468 14.55 -20.78 13.73
C LEU A 468 14.14 -20.84 15.21
N ALA A 469 15.09 -20.71 16.14
CA ALA A 469 14.79 -20.63 17.56
C ALA A 469 13.96 -19.39 17.90
N SER A 470 14.29 -18.24 17.30
CA SER A 470 13.54 -16.99 17.47
C SER A 470 12.11 -17.08 16.93
N ILE A 471 11.91 -17.77 15.81
CA ILE A 471 10.58 -18.03 15.23
C ILE A 471 9.78 -18.99 16.13
N ALA A 472 10.40 -20.06 16.63
CA ALA A 472 9.77 -20.99 17.56
C ALA A 472 9.34 -20.30 18.87
N ASP A 473 10.14 -19.38 19.38
CA ASP A 473 9.81 -18.56 20.57
C ASP A 473 8.60 -17.64 20.32
N LEU A 474 8.45 -17.09 19.10
CA LEU A 474 7.31 -16.27 18.72
C LEU A 474 5.99 -17.06 18.66
N PHE A 475 6.02 -18.34 18.28
CA PHE A 475 4.85 -19.21 18.22
C PHE A 475 4.54 -19.94 19.54
N GLY A 476 5.19 -19.57 20.66
CA GLY A 476 4.86 -20.09 21.99
C GLY A 476 5.44 -21.46 22.31
N ALA A 477 6.36 -21.98 21.51
CA ALA A 477 7.08 -23.23 21.79
C ALA A 477 8.28 -23.00 22.74
N GLY A 478 8.60 -21.76 23.09
CA GLY A 478 9.69 -21.37 23.97
C GLY A 478 9.21 -21.03 25.38
N ARG A 479 9.90 -21.53 26.39
CA ARG A 479 9.68 -21.15 27.80
C ARG A 479 9.92 -19.64 27.97
N PRO A 480 9.12 -18.92 28.79
CA PRO A 480 9.34 -17.51 29.02
C PRO A 480 10.76 -17.28 29.57
N ARG A 481 11.60 -16.60 28.80
CA ARG A 481 12.89 -16.11 29.30
C ARG A 481 12.60 -15.15 30.44
N ARG A 482 13.08 -15.45 31.63
CA ARG A 482 13.15 -14.47 32.73
C ARG A 482 13.84 -13.22 32.22
N PRO A 483 13.29 -12.02 32.46
CA PRO A 483 13.97 -10.79 32.11
C PRO A 483 15.35 -10.83 32.77
N ALA A 484 16.40 -10.59 31.97
CA ALA A 484 17.73 -10.40 32.51
C ALA A 484 17.65 -9.25 33.53
N THR A 485 17.94 -9.56 34.79
CA THR A 485 18.07 -8.55 35.81
C THR A 485 19.27 -7.68 35.43
N VAL A 486 18.99 -6.49 34.90
CA VAL A 486 19.98 -5.44 34.76
C VAL A 486 20.45 -5.13 36.19
N PRO A 487 21.75 -5.29 36.53
CA PRO A 487 22.22 -4.88 37.81
C PRO A 487 21.98 -3.38 37.94
N LEU A 488 21.16 -2.98 38.90
CA LEU A 488 21.01 -1.58 39.29
C LEU A 488 22.40 -1.12 39.70
N GLY A 489 23.03 -0.29 38.85
CA GLY A 489 24.29 0.35 39.13
C GLY A 489 24.20 1.08 40.46
N GLN A 490 25.23 0.95 41.26
CA GLN A 490 25.42 1.62 42.54
C GLN A 490 25.21 3.15 42.40
N PRO A 491 24.63 3.82 43.38
CA PRO A 491 24.42 5.26 43.34
C PRO A 491 25.78 5.98 43.32
N VAL A 492 26.03 6.75 42.28
CA VAL A 492 27.13 7.71 42.16
C VAL A 492 26.77 8.92 43.04
N HIS A 493 26.93 8.78 44.35
CA HIS A 493 26.96 9.88 45.31
C HIS A 493 28.13 9.61 46.21
N GLU A 494 29.29 10.22 45.91
CA GLU A 494 30.37 10.59 46.89
C GLU A 494 31.67 10.95 46.15
N GLU A 495 31.67 12.00 45.33
CA GLU A 495 32.95 12.59 44.88
C GLU A 495 32.88 14.09 44.53
N ILE A 496 31.97 14.86 45.15
CA ILE A 496 31.98 16.34 45.03
C ILE A 496 32.10 17.00 46.42
N ALA A 497 32.87 16.42 47.32
CA ALA A 497 33.12 17.04 48.62
C ALA A 497 34.58 16.98 49.04
N LYS A 498 35.55 16.98 48.15
CA LYS A 498 36.98 17.17 48.46
C LYS A 498 37.70 17.88 47.34
N SER A 499 37.30 19.11 47.00
CA SER A 499 38.18 20.11 46.37
C SER A 499 37.55 21.49 46.52
N SER A 500 37.61 22.02 47.72
CA SER A 500 37.62 23.44 47.99
C SER A 500 38.76 23.72 48.96
#